data_a2fb98fae3629d71287f80f39e484d65
#
_entry.id   a2fb98fae3629d71287f80f39e484d65
#
_cell.length_a   1.000
_cell.length_b   1.000
_cell.length_c   1.000
_cell.angle_alpha   90.00
_cell.angle_beta   90.00
_cell.angle_gamma   90.00
#
_symmetry.space_group_name_H-M   'P 1'
#
loop_
_entity.id
_entity.type
_entity.pdbx_description
1 polymer ?
#
loop_
_entity_poly.entity_id
_entity_poly.type
_entity_poly.pdbx_seq_one_letter_code
_entity_poly.pdbx_strand_id
1 'polypeptide(L)'
;MYLIAFPLLLIPFVLYNMVAFLLDMDFTTVLFSVPLLSGRNMAVSTGDLLVLLGIFLLYVEILKATRMSSKAIMDHVLSFVLFIAMIIEFIAVQAAATSTFLILIALSFVDVIGGFTVTIRTAQRDIALDRSEQMVSQG
;
A
#
# COMPACT_ATOMS: atom_id res chain seq x y z
N MET A 1 11.55 -14.91 -0.06
CA MET A 1 12.55 -14.15 0.68
C MET A 1 12.87 -12.77 0.09
N TYR A 2 12.81 -12.62 -1.22
CA TYR A 2 13.04 -11.31 -1.88
C TYR A 2 11.87 -10.32 -1.75
N LEU A 3 10.68 -10.78 -1.36
CA LEU A 3 9.48 -9.96 -1.20
C LEU A 3 9.55 -8.95 -0.02
N ILE A 4 10.51 -9.12 0.89
CA ILE A 4 10.62 -8.28 2.09
C ILE A 4 11.12 -6.87 1.76
N ALA A 5 11.86 -6.70 0.67
CA ALA A 5 12.40 -5.40 0.24
C ALA A 5 11.66 -4.81 -0.97
N PHE A 6 10.47 -5.31 -1.28
CA PHE A 6 9.69 -4.89 -2.43
C PHE A 6 8.38 -4.22 -1.96
N PRO A 7 8.11 -2.96 -2.34
CA PRO A 7 6.86 -2.31 -1.98
C PRO A 7 5.69 -2.95 -2.74
N LEU A 8 4.79 -3.61 -2.01
CA LEU A 8 3.68 -4.35 -2.62
C LEU A 8 2.69 -3.43 -3.34
N LEU A 9 2.59 -2.16 -2.93
CA LEU A 9 1.75 -1.19 -3.62
C LEU A 9 2.26 -0.81 -5.02
N LEU A 10 3.48 -1.22 -5.38
CA LEU A 10 3.94 -1.15 -6.77
C LEU A 10 3.05 -2.00 -7.69
N ILE A 11 2.47 -3.09 -7.20
CA ILE A 11 1.61 -3.98 -7.99
C ILE A 11 0.36 -3.26 -8.49
N PRO A 12 -0.49 -2.65 -7.64
CA PRO A 12 -1.65 -1.92 -8.14
C PRO A 12 -1.27 -0.69 -8.96
N PHE A 13 -0.14 -0.06 -8.68
CA PHE A 13 0.38 1.04 -9.48
C PHE A 13 0.72 0.61 -10.91
N VAL A 14 1.44 -0.49 -11.07
CA VAL A 14 1.75 -1.06 -12.39
C VAL A 14 0.49 -1.52 -13.11
N LEU A 15 -0.43 -2.19 -12.41
CA LEU A 15 -1.69 -2.63 -12.99
C LEU A 15 -2.54 -1.45 -13.46
N TYR A 16 -2.56 -0.35 -12.70
CA TYR A 16 -3.23 0.88 -13.14
C TYR A 16 -2.69 1.37 -14.48
N ASN A 17 -1.37 1.48 -14.58
CA ASN A 17 -0.72 1.94 -15.80
C ASN A 17 -0.95 0.97 -16.97
N MET A 18 -0.96 -0.34 -16.73
CA MET A 18 -1.29 -1.33 -17.77
C MET A 18 -2.72 -1.16 -18.26
N VAL A 19 -3.68 -0.99 -17.38
CA VAL A 19 -5.09 -0.77 -17.76
C VAL A 19 -5.25 0.54 -18.51
N ALA A 20 -4.63 1.61 -18.06
CA ALA A 20 -4.75 2.93 -18.65
C ALA A 20 -4.09 3.05 -20.04
N PHE A 21 -2.89 2.48 -20.20
CA PHE A 21 -2.08 2.69 -21.42
C PHE A 21 -2.10 1.51 -22.40
N LEU A 22 -2.24 0.28 -21.92
CA LEU A 22 -2.22 -0.89 -22.80
C LEU A 22 -3.62 -1.37 -23.18
N LEU A 23 -4.57 -1.30 -22.26
CA LEU A 23 -5.93 -1.77 -22.49
C LEU A 23 -6.87 -0.64 -22.88
N ASP A 24 -6.47 0.60 -22.68
CA ASP A 24 -7.28 1.81 -22.95
C ASP A 24 -8.70 1.67 -22.35
N MET A 25 -8.78 1.08 -21.16
CA MET A 25 -10.04 0.84 -20.45
C MET A 25 -10.32 1.96 -19.46
N ASP A 26 -11.59 2.35 -19.40
CA ASP A 26 -12.06 3.25 -18.35
C ASP A 26 -12.18 2.50 -17.01
N PHE A 27 -11.71 3.12 -15.94
CA PHE A 27 -11.79 2.55 -14.59
C PHE A 27 -13.23 2.51 -14.04
N THR A 28 -14.17 3.20 -14.68
CA THR A 28 -15.61 3.12 -14.39
C THR A 28 -16.30 1.94 -15.10
N THR A 29 -15.61 1.21 -15.98
CA THR A 29 -16.16 0.05 -16.69
C THR A 29 -16.62 -1.00 -15.69
N VAL A 30 -17.92 -1.32 -15.73
CA VAL A 30 -18.52 -2.34 -14.86
C VAL A 30 -18.15 -3.73 -15.38
N LEU A 31 -17.50 -4.51 -14.52
CA LEU A 31 -17.11 -5.88 -14.87
C LEU A 31 -18.20 -6.89 -14.55
N PHE A 32 -18.88 -6.70 -13.43
CA PHE A 32 -20.01 -7.54 -13.01
C PHE A 32 -20.87 -6.79 -12.00
N SER A 33 -22.08 -7.30 -11.76
CA SER A 33 -22.96 -6.76 -10.74
C SER A 33 -23.42 -7.84 -9.78
N VAL A 34 -23.53 -7.48 -8.49
CA VAL A 34 -23.92 -8.38 -7.42
C VAL A 34 -25.32 -7.98 -6.94
N PRO A 35 -26.32 -8.87 -7.00
CA PRO A 35 -27.62 -8.58 -6.44
C PRO A 35 -27.56 -8.58 -4.91
N LEU A 36 -28.07 -7.52 -4.29
CA LEU A 36 -28.12 -7.37 -2.85
C LEU A 36 -29.52 -7.69 -2.32
N LEU A 37 -29.60 -8.10 -1.06
CA LEU A 37 -30.87 -8.36 -0.38
C LEU A 37 -31.81 -7.13 -0.32
N SER A 38 -31.24 -5.93 -0.46
CA SER A 38 -32.03 -4.68 -0.55
C SER A 38 -32.81 -4.52 -1.86
N GLY A 39 -32.69 -5.48 -2.79
CA GLY A 39 -33.31 -5.41 -4.11
C GLY A 39 -32.54 -4.57 -5.13
N ARG A 40 -31.37 -4.03 -4.77
CA ARG A 40 -30.50 -3.31 -5.69
C ARG A 40 -29.34 -4.18 -6.18
N ASN A 41 -28.88 -3.91 -7.38
CA ASN A 41 -27.65 -4.48 -7.91
C ASN A 41 -26.49 -3.53 -7.62
N MET A 42 -25.42 -4.05 -7.02
CA MET A 42 -24.17 -3.32 -6.84
C MET A 42 -23.26 -3.61 -8.03
N ALA A 43 -22.93 -2.57 -8.80
CA ALA A 43 -22.00 -2.68 -9.91
C ALA A 43 -20.56 -2.63 -9.36
N VAL A 44 -19.71 -3.53 -9.83
CA VAL A 44 -18.27 -3.57 -9.49
C VAL A 44 -17.49 -3.20 -10.74
N SER A 45 -16.73 -2.11 -10.64
CA SER A 45 -15.92 -1.59 -11.74
C SER A 45 -14.47 -2.09 -11.67
N THR A 46 -13.74 -1.87 -12.76
CA THR A 46 -12.29 -2.13 -12.82
C THR A 46 -11.55 -1.35 -11.72
N GLY A 47 -11.93 -0.08 -11.51
CA GLY A 47 -11.35 0.75 -10.45
C GLY A 47 -11.60 0.21 -9.05
N ASP A 48 -12.81 -0.31 -8.80
CA ASP A 48 -13.15 -0.91 -7.50
C ASP A 48 -12.26 -2.11 -7.17
N LEU A 49 -12.05 -3.01 -8.13
CA LEU A 49 -11.19 -4.18 -7.94
C LEU A 49 -9.73 -3.77 -7.69
N LEU A 50 -9.25 -2.77 -8.40
CA LEU A 50 -7.89 -2.28 -8.24
C LEU A 50 -7.68 -1.66 -6.84
N VAL A 51 -8.66 -0.89 -6.37
CA VAL A 51 -8.64 -0.30 -5.02
C VAL A 51 -8.70 -1.40 -3.95
N LEU A 52 -9.57 -2.38 -4.10
CA LEU A 52 -9.66 -3.52 -3.17
C LEU A 52 -8.35 -4.30 -3.09
N LEU A 53 -7.70 -4.54 -4.23
CA LEU A 53 -6.38 -5.15 -4.27
C LEU A 53 -5.36 -4.29 -3.51
N GLY A 54 -5.38 -2.97 -3.74
CA GLY A 54 -4.51 -2.02 -3.04
C GLY A 54 -4.69 -2.05 -1.54
N ILE A 55 -5.91 -2.10 -1.05
CA ILE A 55 -6.22 -2.19 0.39
C ILE A 55 -5.67 -3.50 0.97
N PHE A 56 -5.87 -4.62 0.30
CA PHE A 56 -5.34 -5.90 0.74
C PHE A 56 -3.81 -5.90 0.82
N LEU A 57 -3.15 -5.37 -0.21
CA LEU A 57 -1.70 -5.29 -0.25
C LEU A 57 -1.16 -4.30 0.79
N LEU A 58 -1.86 -3.20 1.06
CA LEU A 58 -1.53 -2.29 2.16
C LEU A 58 -1.53 -3.00 3.51
N TYR A 59 -2.52 -3.85 3.76
CA TYR A 59 -2.57 -4.65 4.99
C TYR A 59 -1.31 -5.53 5.13
N VAL A 60 -0.95 -6.24 4.06
CA VAL A 60 0.26 -7.08 4.04
C VAL A 60 1.51 -6.23 4.25
N GLU A 61 1.58 -5.05 3.65
CA GLU A 61 2.70 -4.11 3.78
C GLU A 61 2.88 -3.66 5.24
N ILE A 62 1.79 -3.32 5.91
CA ILE A 62 1.82 -2.95 7.34
C ILE A 62 2.28 -4.12 8.20
N LEU A 63 1.86 -5.36 7.89
CA LEU A 63 2.36 -6.54 8.59
C LEU A 63 3.87 -6.73 8.40
N LYS A 64 4.40 -6.47 7.21
CA LYS A 64 5.85 -6.51 6.94
C LYS A 64 6.61 -5.51 7.82
N ALA A 65 6.04 -4.33 8.08
CA ALA A 65 6.67 -3.29 8.90
C ALA A 65 6.85 -3.71 10.37
N THR A 66 6.14 -4.72 10.85
CA THR A 66 6.32 -5.25 12.20
C THR A 66 7.59 -6.07 12.37
N ARG A 67 8.26 -6.42 11.27
CA ARG A 67 9.49 -7.21 11.29
C ARG A 67 10.71 -6.30 11.34
N MET A 68 11.57 -6.52 12.33
CA MET A 68 12.83 -5.80 12.50
C MET A 68 13.91 -6.41 11.60
N SER A 69 14.31 -5.67 10.56
CA SER A 69 15.47 -6.02 9.75
C SER A 69 16.01 -4.79 9.04
N SER A 70 17.28 -4.81 8.61
CA SER A 70 17.87 -3.78 7.76
C SER A 70 17.11 -3.62 6.43
N LYS A 71 16.46 -4.69 5.95
CA LYS A 71 15.62 -4.69 4.75
C LYS A 71 14.33 -3.89 4.95
N ALA A 72 13.82 -3.77 6.17
CA ALA A 72 12.63 -2.97 6.48
C ALA A 72 12.85 -1.49 6.18
N ILE A 73 14.03 -0.95 6.47
CA ILE A 73 14.38 0.44 6.15
C ILE A 73 14.39 0.66 4.64
N MET A 74 14.98 -0.25 3.89
CA MET A 74 15.01 -0.17 2.42
C MET A 74 13.60 -0.22 1.83
N ASP A 75 12.74 -1.08 2.38
CA ASP A 75 11.34 -1.20 1.96
C ASP A 75 10.59 0.13 2.15
N HIS A 76 10.75 0.77 3.31
CA HIS A 76 10.13 2.08 3.56
C HIS A 76 10.66 3.19 2.65
N VAL A 77 11.96 3.20 2.36
CA VAL A 77 12.54 4.15 1.40
C VAL A 77 11.94 3.94 0.01
N LEU A 78 11.81 2.70 -0.43
CA LEU A 78 11.20 2.37 -1.72
C LEU A 78 9.70 2.73 -1.76
N SER A 79 8.96 2.51 -0.68
CA SER A 79 7.56 2.93 -0.57
C SER A 79 7.42 4.44 -0.65
N PHE A 80 8.32 5.19 -0.03
CA PHE A 80 8.35 6.64 -0.12
C PHE A 80 8.66 7.13 -1.55
N VAL A 81 9.63 6.52 -2.21
CA VAL A 81 9.95 6.82 -3.62
C VAL A 81 8.75 6.53 -4.52
N LEU A 82 8.07 5.40 -4.30
CA LEU A 82 6.84 5.05 -5.03
C LEU A 82 5.76 6.11 -4.83
N PHE A 83 5.54 6.56 -3.60
CA PHE A 83 4.57 7.61 -3.28
C PHE A 83 4.86 8.91 -4.05
N ILE A 84 6.12 9.34 -4.07
CA ILE A 84 6.55 10.52 -4.83
C ILE A 84 6.30 10.33 -6.33
N ALA A 85 6.66 9.16 -6.88
CA ALA A 85 6.43 8.85 -8.29
C ALA A 85 4.94 8.89 -8.65
N MET A 86 4.07 8.39 -7.79
CA MET A 86 2.62 8.43 -8.00
C MET A 86 2.08 9.87 -7.99
N ILE A 87 2.57 10.72 -7.09
CA ILE A 87 2.19 12.14 -7.07
C ILE A 87 2.61 12.83 -8.37
N ILE A 88 3.84 12.60 -8.83
CA ILE A 88 4.35 13.19 -10.07
C ILE A 88 3.49 12.74 -11.26
N GLU A 89 3.18 11.46 -11.35
CA GLU A 89 2.33 10.92 -12.41
C GLU A 89 0.91 11.53 -12.36
N PHE A 90 0.33 11.63 -11.17
CA PHE A 90 -0.99 12.22 -10.99
C PHE A 90 -1.08 13.67 -11.52
N ILE A 91 -0.03 14.44 -11.30
CA ILE A 91 0.02 15.84 -11.72
C ILE A 91 0.37 15.98 -13.20
N ALA A 92 1.27 15.14 -13.71
CA ALA A 92 1.88 15.30 -15.02
C ALA A 92 1.19 14.49 -16.12
N VAL A 93 0.49 13.41 -15.80
CA VAL A 93 -0.07 12.47 -16.77
C VAL A 93 -1.59 12.53 -16.75
N GLN A 94 -2.17 12.86 -17.90
CA GLN A 94 -3.63 13.02 -18.03
C GLN A 94 -4.39 11.73 -17.70
N ALA A 95 -3.88 10.57 -18.11
CA ALA A 95 -4.50 9.28 -17.84
C ALA A 95 -4.55 8.91 -16.34
N ALA A 96 -3.73 9.56 -15.51
CA ALA A 96 -3.72 9.38 -14.06
C ALA A 96 -4.69 10.31 -13.32
N ALA A 97 -5.36 11.19 -14.00
CA ALA A 97 -6.31 12.15 -13.41
C ALA A 97 -7.68 11.49 -13.15
N THR A 98 -7.69 10.45 -12.30
CA THR A 98 -8.89 9.69 -11.94
C THR A 98 -9.04 9.59 -10.43
N SER A 99 -10.28 9.37 -9.96
CA SER A 99 -10.54 9.11 -8.55
C SER A 99 -9.89 7.81 -8.08
N THR A 100 -9.83 6.80 -8.93
CA THR A 100 -9.14 5.53 -8.65
C THR A 100 -7.66 5.77 -8.32
N PHE A 101 -6.97 6.56 -9.15
CA PHE A 101 -5.55 6.86 -8.91
C PHE A 101 -5.35 7.70 -7.63
N LEU A 102 -6.24 8.66 -7.38
CA LEU A 102 -6.20 9.44 -6.14
C LEU A 102 -6.32 8.54 -4.90
N ILE A 103 -7.20 7.54 -4.94
CA ILE A 103 -7.34 6.58 -3.83
C ILE A 103 -6.08 5.73 -3.68
N LEU A 104 -5.46 5.31 -4.78
CA LEU A 104 -4.18 4.58 -4.72
C LEU A 104 -3.06 5.44 -4.10
N ILE A 105 -3.01 6.74 -4.41
CA ILE A 105 -2.08 7.68 -3.75
C ILE A 105 -2.36 7.74 -2.24
N ALA A 106 -3.63 7.82 -1.83
CA ALA A 106 -4.00 7.83 -0.43
C ALA A 106 -3.57 6.55 0.28
N LEU A 107 -3.73 5.38 -0.36
CA LEU A 107 -3.24 4.11 0.17
C LEU A 107 -1.71 4.11 0.33
N SER A 108 -1.00 4.64 -0.67
CA SER A 108 0.46 4.76 -0.62
C SER A 108 0.92 5.71 0.49
N PHE A 109 0.20 6.80 0.72
CA PHE A 109 0.45 7.70 1.85
C PHE A 109 0.28 6.99 3.19
N VAL A 110 -0.82 6.24 3.36
CA VAL A 110 -1.05 5.44 4.57
C VAL A 110 0.05 4.40 4.77
N ASP A 111 0.52 3.77 3.69
CA ASP A 111 1.64 2.83 3.75
C ASP A 111 2.92 3.48 4.28
N VAL A 112 3.29 4.64 3.75
CA VAL A 112 4.50 5.37 4.18
C VAL A 112 4.40 5.75 5.66
N ILE A 113 3.32 6.40 6.06
CA ILE A 113 3.15 6.88 7.44
C ILE A 113 2.94 5.70 8.41
N GLY A 114 2.08 4.76 8.04
CA GLY A 114 1.77 3.59 8.86
C GLY A 114 2.98 2.68 9.05
N GLY A 115 3.70 2.41 7.98
CA GLY A 115 4.92 1.59 8.01
C GLY A 115 5.99 2.19 8.91
N PHE A 116 6.30 3.48 8.78
CA PHE A 116 7.24 4.17 9.66
C PHE A 116 6.79 4.14 11.12
N THR A 117 5.52 4.43 11.38
CA THR A 117 4.97 4.43 12.74
C THR A 117 5.12 3.07 13.40
N VAL A 118 4.74 2.00 12.70
CA VAL A 118 4.85 0.62 13.22
C VAL A 118 6.30 0.25 13.45
N THR A 119 7.20 0.57 12.53
CA THR A 119 8.63 0.26 12.64
C THR A 119 9.25 0.97 13.83
N ILE A 120 8.96 2.26 14.04
CA ILE A 120 9.47 3.03 15.19
C ILE A 120 8.96 2.44 16.51
N ARG A 121 7.68 2.12 16.59
CA ARG A 121 7.06 1.52 17.79
C ARG A 121 7.67 0.16 18.12
N THR A 122 7.88 -0.68 17.13
CA THR A 122 8.51 -2.00 17.30
C THR A 122 9.95 -1.86 17.77
N ALA A 123 10.74 -0.93 17.20
CA ALA A 123 12.10 -0.65 17.63
C ALA A 123 12.17 -0.16 19.09
N GLN A 124 11.29 0.74 19.49
CA GLN A 124 11.22 1.23 20.88
C GLN A 124 10.89 0.12 21.87
N ARG A 125 10.00 -0.78 21.53
CA ARG A 125 9.64 -1.93 22.36
C ARG A 125 10.82 -2.87 22.59
N ASP A 126 11.59 -3.19 21.55
CA ASP A 126 12.75 -4.06 21.62
C ASP A 126 13.86 -3.45 22.48
N ILE A 127 14.13 -2.15 22.35
CA ILE A 127 15.09 -1.43 23.19
C ILE A 127 14.66 -1.45 24.66
N ALA A 128 13.38 -1.29 24.95
CA ALA A 128 12.84 -1.34 26.32
C ALA A 128 13.03 -2.73 26.95
N LEU A 129 12.79 -3.81 26.18
CA LEU A 129 12.99 -5.19 26.64
C LEU A 129 14.46 -5.47 26.94
N ASP A 130 15.37 -5.12 26.03
CA ASP A 130 16.83 -5.29 26.23
C ASP A 130 17.32 -4.57 27.48
N ARG A 131 16.84 -3.34 27.71
CA ARG A 131 17.20 -2.57 28.91
C ARG A 131 16.71 -3.25 30.19
N SER A 132 15.50 -3.81 30.18
CA SER A 132 14.95 -4.52 31.34
C SER A 132 15.74 -5.81 31.66
N GLU A 133 16.16 -6.55 30.66
CA GLU A 133 16.97 -7.74 30.81
C GLU A 133 18.36 -7.42 31.37
N GLN A 134 18.99 -6.34 30.90
CA GLN A 134 20.28 -5.87 31.41
C GLN A 134 20.20 -5.46 32.89
N MET A 135 19.12 -4.79 33.31
CA MET A 135 18.91 -4.44 34.70
C MET A 135 18.72 -5.67 35.60
N VAL A 136 18.01 -6.69 35.14
CA VAL A 136 17.82 -7.95 35.87
C VAL A 136 19.14 -8.73 35.99
N SER A 137 19.99 -8.72 34.96
CA SER A 137 21.26 -9.44 34.95
C SER A 137 22.32 -8.80 35.85
N GLN A 138 22.18 -7.50 36.17
CA GLN A 138 23.12 -6.76 37.06
C GLN A 138 22.67 -6.78 38.54
N GLY A 139 21.49 -7.22 38.85
CA GLY A 139 20.96 -7.38 40.21
C GLY A 139 21.10 -8.76 40.73
#